data_577c09a7362bce77738dec726419c203
#
_entry.id   577c09a7362bce77738dec726419c203
#
_cell.length_a   1.000
_cell.length_b   1.000
_cell.length_c   1.000
_cell.angle_alpha   90.00
_cell.angle_beta   90.00
_cell.angle_gamma   90.00
#
_symmetry.space_group_name_H-M   'P 1'
#
loop_
_entity.id
_entity.type
_entity.pdbx_description
1 polymer ?
#
loop_
_entity_poly.entity_id
_entity_poly.type
_entity_poly.pdbx_seq_one_letter_code
_entity_poly.pdbx_strand_id
1 'polypeptide(L)'
;FESAFWDPIPVARTSRRHKLSSESSRRFERGVDPASVEVALDTACALLQQLAGGTIEEGRTLIGDVAKREPIALRTAKASEYAGVDYSRETVISRLEEVGCTVADEGDMLQVTPATWRTDISMDVDLIEEVLRLEGLEDIPTVLPTPAGGRGLTPAQKRRRAIGHGLAYAGYAEVLPAPFVANDTFDVWGLDKDDAR
;
A
#
# COMPACT_ATOMS: atom_id res chain seq x y z
N PHE A 1 19.32 -16.30 -19.89
CA PHE A 1 18.74 -15.72 -18.67
C PHE A 1 18.17 -14.33 -18.95
N GLU A 2 17.13 -13.99 -18.22
CA GLU A 2 16.50 -12.66 -18.24
C GLU A 2 16.33 -12.21 -16.79
N SER A 3 16.66 -10.95 -16.51
CA SER A 3 16.33 -10.27 -15.27
C SER A 3 15.77 -8.91 -15.65
N ALA A 4 14.66 -8.49 -15.04
CA ALA A 4 13.97 -7.29 -15.46
C ALA A 4 13.30 -6.55 -14.29
N PHE A 5 13.11 -5.27 -14.49
CA PHE A 5 12.16 -4.44 -13.74
C PHE A 5 11.00 -4.09 -14.67
N TRP A 6 9.79 -4.18 -14.18
CA TRP A 6 8.58 -3.84 -14.91
C TRP A 6 7.72 -2.88 -14.10
N ASP A 7 7.05 -1.98 -14.79
CA ASP A 7 6.03 -1.16 -14.15
C ASP A 7 4.93 -2.09 -13.54
N PRO A 8 4.66 -2.00 -12.24
CA PRO A 8 3.70 -2.85 -11.53
C PRO A 8 2.28 -2.83 -12.12
N ILE A 9 1.83 -1.67 -12.60
CA ILE A 9 0.44 -1.50 -13.08
C ILE A 9 0.16 -2.28 -14.36
N PRO A 10 0.98 -2.19 -15.43
CA PRO A 10 0.83 -3.04 -16.61
C PRO A 10 0.92 -4.53 -16.30
N VAL A 11 1.82 -4.95 -15.39
CA VAL A 11 1.94 -6.36 -14.97
C VAL A 11 0.64 -6.83 -14.33
N ALA A 12 0.11 -6.08 -13.36
CA ALA A 12 -1.15 -6.40 -12.70
C ALA A 12 -2.33 -6.50 -13.68
N ARG A 13 -2.41 -5.58 -14.65
CA ARG A 13 -3.44 -5.60 -15.69
C ARG A 13 -3.31 -6.80 -16.61
N THR A 14 -2.09 -7.13 -17.01
CA THR A 14 -1.78 -8.27 -17.88
C THR A 14 -2.12 -9.59 -17.21
N SER A 15 -1.69 -9.78 -15.97
CA SER A 15 -1.97 -10.96 -15.15
C SER A 15 -3.48 -11.22 -15.06
N ARG A 16 -4.28 -10.19 -14.76
CA ARG A 16 -5.75 -10.31 -14.68
C ARG A 16 -6.40 -10.54 -16.03
N ARG A 17 -6.00 -9.78 -17.06
CA ARG A 17 -6.58 -9.88 -18.42
C ARG A 17 -6.38 -11.25 -19.04
N HIS A 18 -5.20 -11.83 -18.85
CA HIS A 18 -4.85 -13.13 -19.44
C HIS A 18 -5.05 -14.29 -18.48
N LYS A 19 -5.51 -14.02 -17.24
CA LYS A 19 -5.68 -15.02 -16.17
C LYS A 19 -4.40 -15.81 -15.89
N LEU A 20 -3.25 -15.14 -16.01
CA LEU A 20 -1.91 -15.69 -15.78
C LEU A 20 -1.37 -15.15 -14.46
N SER A 21 -1.71 -15.80 -13.37
CA SER A 21 -1.14 -15.51 -12.05
C SER A 21 0.03 -16.44 -11.78
N SER A 22 1.19 -15.86 -11.51
CA SER A 22 2.42 -16.59 -11.17
C SER A 22 3.15 -15.90 -10.02
N GLU A 23 4.13 -16.58 -9.43
CA GLU A 23 5.01 -15.93 -8.43
C GLU A 23 5.77 -14.74 -9.04
N SER A 24 6.20 -14.85 -10.30
CA SER A 24 6.81 -13.73 -11.02
C SER A 24 5.87 -12.53 -11.12
N SER A 25 4.64 -12.73 -11.57
CA SER A 25 3.68 -11.62 -11.69
C SER A 25 3.41 -10.96 -10.34
N ARG A 26 3.27 -11.73 -9.26
CA ARG A 26 3.08 -11.20 -7.91
C ARG A 26 4.27 -10.38 -7.42
N ARG A 27 5.49 -10.82 -7.72
CA ARG A 27 6.71 -10.10 -7.34
C ARG A 27 6.86 -8.80 -8.14
N PHE A 28 6.61 -8.84 -9.44
CA PHE A 28 6.63 -7.64 -10.28
C PHE A 28 5.51 -6.65 -9.93
N GLU A 29 4.32 -7.14 -9.52
CA GLU A 29 3.22 -6.29 -9.05
C GLU A 29 3.55 -5.54 -7.75
N ARG A 30 4.40 -6.10 -6.89
CA ARG A 30 4.90 -5.43 -5.68
C ARG A 30 6.00 -4.41 -5.95
N GLY A 31 6.61 -4.48 -7.11
CA GLY A 31 7.80 -3.75 -7.46
C GLY A 31 9.08 -4.56 -7.15
N VAL A 32 9.99 -4.54 -8.08
CA VAL A 32 11.33 -5.12 -7.96
C VAL A 32 12.31 -3.96 -7.82
N ASP A 33 13.38 -4.14 -7.08
CA ASP A 33 14.47 -3.17 -7.05
C ASP A 33 15.13 -3.05 -8.43
N PRO A 34 14.97 -1.92 -9.13
CA PRO A 34 15.55 -1.75 -10.45
C PRO A 34 17.08 -1.82 -10.45
N ALA A 35 17.73 -1.47 -9.34
CA ALA A 35 19.19 -1.54 -9.22
C ALA A 35 19.71 -2.96 -9.02
N SER A 36 18.85 -3.91 -8.63
CA SER A 36 19.25 -5.31 -8.44
C SER A 36 19.24 -6.15 -9.71
N VAL A 37 18.69 -5.65 -10.81
CA VAL A 37 18.45 -6.42 -12.05
C VAL A 37 19.71 -7.05 -12.60
N GLU A 38 20.79 -6.30 -12.72
CA GLU A 38 22.07 -6.82 -13.23
C GLU A 38 22.72 -7.80 -12.25
N VAL A 39 22.76 -7.46 -10.98
CA VAL A 39 23.33 -8.32 -9.93
C VAL A 39 22.59 -9.66 -9.84
N ALA A 40 21.27 -9.64 -9.97
CA ALA A 40 20.46 -10.86 -9.98
C ALA A 40 20.78 -11.75 -11.19
N LEU A 41 20.98 -11.15 -12.37
CA LEU A 41 21.36 -11.86 -13.57
C LEU A 41 22.74 -12.51 -13.43
N ASP A 42 23.73 -11.77 -12.96
CA ASP A 42 25.08 -12.27 -12.73
C ASP A 42 25.10 -13.39 -11.70
N THR A 43 24.34 -13.24 -10.62
CA THR A 43 24.20 -14.28 -9.60
C THR A 43 23.58 -15.56 -10.16
N ALA A 44 22.53 -15.43 -10.99
CA ALA A 44 21.89 -16.59 -11.62
C ALA A 44 22.85 -17.33 -12.57
N CYS A 45 23.64 -16.59 -13.37
CA CYS A 45 24.65 -17.15 -14.26
C CYS A 45 25.76 -17.88 -13.46
N ALA A 46 26.26 -17.24 -12.41
CA ALA A 46 27.29 -17.85 -11.56
C ALA A 46 26.80 -19.13 -10.87
N LEU A 47 25.57 -19.12 -10.33
CA LEU A 47 24.97 -20.32 -9.72
C LEU A 47 24.78 -21.45 -10.73
N LEU A 48 24.32 -21.16 -11.95
CA LEU A 48 24.19 -22.18 -12.97
C LEU A 48 25.55 -22.80 -13.32
N GLN A 49 26.56 -21.98 -13.50
CA GLN A 49 27.93 -22.46 -13.78
C GLN A 49 28.45 -23.35 -12.63
N GLN A 50 28.22 -22.93 -11.40
CA GLN A 50 28.65 -23.69 -10.21
C GLN A 50 27.93 -25.03 -10.05
N LEU A 51 26.62 -25.06 -10.26
CA LEU A 51 25.79 -26.23 -9.97
C LEU A 51 25.66 -27.21 -11.14
N ALA A 52 25.66 -26.72 -12.37
CA ALA A 52 25.44 -27.52 -13.57
C ALA A 52 26.64 -27.53 -14.54
N GLY A 53 27.66 -26.75 -14.27
CA GLY A 53 28.79 -26.55 -15.18
C GLY A 53 28.41 -25.66 -16.37
N GLY A 54 29.35 -25.51 -17.29
CA GLY A 54 29.18 -24.67 -18.48
C GLY A 54 30.10 -23.47 -18.48
N THR A 55 30.09 -22.76 -19.58
CA THR A 55 30.87 -21.53 -19.78
C THR A 55 29.95 -20.38 -20.02
N ILE A 56 30.16 -19.29 -19.30
CA ILE A 56 29.43 -18.03 -19.54
C ILE A 56 30.04 -17.39 -20.76
N GLU A 57 29.25 -17.20 -21.82
CA GLU A 57 29.67 -16.52 -23.02
C GLU A 57 29.70 -15.00 -22.80
N GLU A 58 30.61 -14.31 -23.48
CA GLU A 58 30.65 -12.84 -23.48
C GLU A 58 29.46 -12.32 -24.28
N GLY A 59 28.78 -11.36 -23.72
CA GLY A 59 27.67 -10.67 -24.35
C GLY A 59 26.49 -10.45 -23.37
N ARG A 60 26.09 -9.20 -23.29
CA ARG A 60 24.99 -8.74 -22.46
C ARG A 60 24.16 -7.73 -23.25
N THR A 61 22.84 -7.92 -23.24
CA THR A 61 21.90 -6.93 -23.78
C THR A 61 21.26 -6.21 -22.60
N LEU A 62 21.45 -4.92 -22.50
CA LEU A 62 20.79 -4.04 -21.53
C LEU A 62 19.83 -3.14 -22.27
N ILE A 63 18.60 -3.05 -21.79
CA ILE A 63 17.54 -2.19 -22.37
C ILE A 63 16.92 -1.39 -21.24
N GLY A 64 16.87 -0.08 -21.42
CA GLY A 64 16.34 0.89 -20.46
C GLY A 64 17.38 1.36 -19.45
N ASP A 65 17.00 2.42 -18.75
CA ASP A 65 17.81 3.05 -17.71
C ASP A 65 17.09 2.99 -16.37
N VAL A 66 17.86 2.79 -15.30
CA VAL A 66 17.34 2.89 -13.93
C VAL A 66 17.15 4.35 -13.57
N ALA A 67 15.91 4.76 -13.36
CA ALA A 67 15.60 6.12 -12.92
C ALA A 67 16.26 6.41 -11.56
N LYS A 68 16.93 7.55 -11.50
CA LYS A 68 17.51 8.01 -10.24
C LYS A 68 16.40 8.41 -9.27
N ARG A 69 16.53 7.99 -8.01
CA ARG A 69 15.59 8.38 -6.96
C ARG A 69 15.81 9.83 -6.59
N GLU A 70 14.75 10.63 -6.65
CA GLU A 70 14.79 12.01 -6.20
C GLU A 70 14.65 12.09 -4.69
N PRO A 71 15.35 13.02 -4.03
CA PRO A 71 15.19 13.24 -2.60
C PRO A 71 13.78 13.72 -2.26
N ILE A 72 13.29 13.26 -1.12
CA ILE A 72 12.03 13.71 -0.52
C ILE A 72 12.37 14.69 0.60
N ALA A 73 11.82 15.89 0.52
CA ALA A 73 12.01 16.91 1.56
C ALA A 73 11.12 16.60 2.77
N LEU A 74 11.73 16.43 3.93
CA LEU A 74 11.04 16.18 5.19
C LEU A 74 11.42 17.26 6.21
N ARG A 75 10.43 18.00 6.72
CA ARG A 75 10.65 18.89 7.87
C ARG A 75 10.81 18.04 9.14
N THR A 76 11.91 18.21 9.86
CA THR A 76 12.29 17.35 11.01
C THR A 76 11.19 17.27 12.07
N ALA A 77 10.54 18.39 12.39
CA ALA A 77 9.48 18.43 13.38
C ALA A 77 8.17 17.72 12.95
N LYS A 78 8.04 17.39 11.67
CA LYS A 78 6.77 16.87 11.13
C LYS A 78 6.42 15.49 11.70
N ALA A 79 7.40 14.64 11.99
CA ALA A 79 7.17 13.33 12.61
C ALA A 79 6.51 13.51 13.99
N SER A 80 7.07 14.39 14.82
CA SER A 80 6.52 14.70 16.15
C SER A 80 5.12 15.30 16.10
N GLU A 81 4.87 16.20 15.15
CA GLU A 81 3.55 16.81 14.96
C GLU A 81 2.48 15.78 14.57
N TYR A 82 2.83 14.78 13.75
CA TYR A 82 1.91 13.73 13.35
C TYR A 82 1.62 12.74 14.47
N ALA A 83 2.67 12.36 15.20
CA ALA A 83 2.54 11.38 16.29
C ALA A 83 1.96 11.97 17.58
N GLY A 84 2.16 13.27 17.84
CA GLY A 84 1.90 13.87 19.14
C GLY A 84 2.90 13.40 20.22
N VAL A 85 4.06 12.91 19.80
CA VAL A 85 5.20 12.47 20.63
C VAL A 85 6.44 13.20 20.14
N ASP A 86 7.29 13.64 21.03
CA ASP A 86 8.53 14.34 20.67
C ASP A 86 9.61 13.35 20.25
N TYR A 87 10.03 13.44 19.00
CA TYR A 87 11.20 12.73 18.46
C TYR A 87 12.34 13.70 18.24
N SER A 88 13.53 13.34 18.73
CA SER A 88 14.72 14.14 18.46
C SER A 88 15.07 14.05 16.96
N ARG A 89 15.79 15.06 16.49
CA ARG A 89 16.30 15.08 15.12
C ARG A 89 17.16 13.86 14.82
N GLU A 90 18.05 13.53 15.74
CA GLU A 90 18.97 12.39 15.63
C GLU A 90 18.19 11.08 15.55
N THR A 91 17.10 10.95 16.28
CA THR A 91 16.19 9.80 16.21
C THR A 91 15.60 9.69 14.82
N VAL A 92 15.01 10.77 14.29
CA VAL A 92 14.42 10.78 12.94
C VAL A 92 15.44 10.36 11.88
N ILE A 93 16.64 10.94 11.90
CA ILE A 93 17.70 10.62 10.95
C ILE A 93 18.11 9.15 11.10
N SER A 94 18.39 8.69 12.32
CA SER A 94 18.81 7.31 12.58
C SER A 94 17.82 6.28 12.09
N ARG A 95 16.51 6.51 12.30
CA ARG A 95 15.47 5.57 11.83
C ARG A 95 15.35 5.54 10.31
N LEU A 96 15.48 6.68 9.66
CA LEU A 96 15.47 6.74 8.20
C LEU A 96 16.71 6.05 7.60
N GLU A 97 17.87 6.20 8.20
CA GLU A 97 19.08 5.49 7.78
C GLU A 97 18.98 3.98 8.02
N GLU A 98 18.36 3.55 9.11
CA GLU A 98 18.14 2.14 9.43
C GLU A 98 17.28 1.41 8.38
N VAL A 99 16.32 2.10 7.75
CA VAL A 99 15.52 1.56 6.64
C VAL A 99 16.18 1.74 5.28
N GLY A 100 17.45 2.17 5.25
CA GLY A 100 18.28 2.26 4.05
C GLY A 100 18.16 3.59 3.28
N CYS A 101 17.55 4.61 3.86
CA CYS A 101 17.54 5.94 3.27
C CYS A 101 18.90 6.62 3.43
N THR A 102 19.25 7.47 2.48
CA THR A 102 20.37 8.43 2.60
C THR A 102 19.79 9.77 3.01
N VAL A 103 20.28 10.33 4.12
CA VAL A 103 19.78 11.59 4.67
C VAL A 103 20.82 12.69 4.52
N ALA A 104 20.47 13.77 3.82
CA ALA A 104 21.23 15.01 3.83
C ALA A 104 20.55 16.01 4.76
N ASP A 105 21.30 16.48 5.74
CA ASP A 105 20.82 17.36 6.79
C ASP A 105 21.01 18.83 6.41
N GLU A 106 19.91 19.55 6.19
CA GLU A 106 19.90 20.97 5.81
C GLU A 106 19.25 21.87 6.88
N GLY A 107 19.42 21.56 8.16
CA GLY A 107 18.84 22.32 9.24
C GLY A 107 17.40 21.85 9.55
N ASP A 108 16.39 22.71 9.39
CA ASP A 108 14.99 22.35 9.67
C ASP A 108 14.40 21.36 8.64
N MET A 109 15.11 21.19 7.55
CA MET A 109 14.75 20.26 6.48
C MET A 109 15.77 19.13 6.34
N LEU A 110 15.27 17.94 6.08
CA LEU A 110 16.05 16.77 5.68
C LEU A 110 15.75 16.48 4.21
N GLN A 111 16.78 16.24 3.41
CA GLN A 111 16.63 15.70 2.07
C GLN A 111 16.88 14.19 2.13
N VAL A 112 15.81 13.42 2.05
CA VAL A 112 15.86 11.98 2.27
C VAL A 112 15.71 11.25 0.94
N THR A 113 16.75 10.52 0.55
CA THR A 113 16.71 9.68 -0.65
C THR A 113 16.43 8.24 -0.24
N PRO A 114 15.25 7.68 -0.57
CA PRO A 114 14.94 6.29 -0.27
C PRO A 114 15.86 5.33 -1.01
N ALA A 115 16.14 4.18 -0.40
CA ALA A 115 16.85 3.10 -1.07
C ALA A 115 16.10 2.62 -2.33
N THR A 116 16.84 2.07 -3.29
CA THR A 116 16.27 1.66 -4.59
C THR A 116 15.21 0.56 -4.46
N TRP A 117 15.31 -0.30 -3.45
CA TRP A 117 14.34 -1.36 -3.15
C TRP A 117 13.09 -0.88 -2.42
N ARG A 118 13.07 0.36 -1.89
CA ARG A 118 11.93 0.95 -1.21
C ARG A 118 11.06 1.71 -2.21
N THR A 119 10.42 0.96 -3.10
CA THR A 119 9.54 1.51 -4.14
C THR A 119 8.24 2.08 -3.59
N ASP A 120 7.92 1.74 -2.36
CA ASP A 120 6.77 2.19 -1.56
C ASP A 120 6.92 3.62 -1.04
N ILE A 121 8.14 4.06 -0.72
CA ILE A 121 8.40 5.41 -0.19
C ILE A 121 8.42 6.43 -1.33
N SER A 122 7.44 7.31 -1.36
CA SER A 122 7.28 8.34 -2.40
C SER A 122 6.96 9.73 -1.88
N MET A 123 6.50 9.82 -0.63
CA MET A 123 6.09 11.08 0.02
C MET A 123 6.72 11.19 1.41
N ASP A 124 6.67 12.39 1.95
CA ASP A 124 7.18 12.67 3.30
C ASP A 124 6.40 11.94 4.42
N VAL A 125 5.12 11.66 4.18
CA VAL A 125 4.31 10.87 5.13
C VAL A 125 4.74 9.41 5.19
N ASP A 126 5.25 8.84 4.09
CA ASP A 126 5.80 7.49 4.08
C ASP A 126 7.07 7.42 4.96
N LEU A 127 7.91 8.47 4.91
CA LEU A 127 9.09 8.60 5.77
C LEU A 127 8.71 8.73 7.24
N ILE A 128 7.65 9.48 7.54
CA ILE A 128 7.14 9.63 8.91
C ILE A 128 6.66 8.28 9.42
N GLU A 129 5.91 7.51 8.62
CA GLU A 129 5.44 6.17 9.00
C GLU A 129 6.59 5.26 9.41
N GLU A 130 7.71 5.28 8.68
CA GLU A 130 8.89 4.48 9.03
C GLU A 130 9.47 4.87 10.39
N VAL A 131 9.56 6.16 10.69
CA VAL A 131 10.03 6.63 12.00
C VAL A 131 9.08 6.14 13.10
N LEU A 132 7.78 6.35 12.95
CA LEU A 132 6.79 5.98 13.96
C LEU A 132 6.76 4.47 14.18
N ARG A 133 6.83 3.68 13.10
CA ARG A 133 6.82 2.23 13.17
C ARG A 133 8.02 1.66 13.92
N LEU A 134 9.19 2.27 13.77
CA LEU A 134 10.43 1.81 14.44
C LEU A 134 10.53 2.31 15.88
N GLU A 135 9.99 3.49 16.18
CA GLU A 135 9.94 4.00 17.55
C GLU A 135 8.87 3.30 18.41
N GLY A 136 7.82 2.76 17.78
CA GLY A 136 6.69 2.11 18.45
C GLY A 136 5.42 2.96 18.39
N LEU A 137 4.32 2.29 18.07
CA LEU A 137 3.00 2.96 17.93
C LEU A 137 2.26 3.03 19.27
N GLU A 138 2.69 2.28 20.27
CA GLU A 138 2.08 2.20 21.60
C GLU A 138 2.21 3.49 22.42
N ASP A 139 3.23 4.28 22.14
CA ASP A 139 3.47 5.55 22.82
C ASP A 139 2.68 6.72 22.23
N ILE A 140 2.02 6.50 21.08
CA ILE A 140 1.19 7.53 20.44
C ILE A 140 -0.10 7.74 21.24
N PRO A 141 -0.34 8.98 21.74
CA PRO A 141 -1.50 9.25 22.58
C PRO A 141 -2.82 9.08 21.82
N THR A 142 -3.77 8.39 22.44
CA THR A 142 -5.12 8.30 21.91
C THR A 142 -5.87 9.61 22.15
N VAL A 143 -6.08 10.37 21.10
CA VAL A 143 -6.86 11.63 21.16
C VAL A 143 -8.20 11.43 20.47
N LEU A 144 -9.29 11.58 21.23
CA LEU A 144 -10.62 11.53 20.65
C LEU A 144 -10.87 12.82 19.84
N PRO A 145 -11.21 12.70 18.56
CA PRO A 145 -11.52 13.88 17.77
C PRO A 145 -12.79 14.55 18.29
N THR A 146 -12.75 15.86 18.41
CA THR A 146 -13.95 16.64 18.74
C THR A 146 -14.92 16.54 17.56
N PRO A 147 -16.16 16.02 17.77
CA PRO A 147 -17.13 15.94 16.69
C PRO A 147 -17.46 17.36 16.19
N ALA A 148 -17.47 17.53 14.87
CA ALA A 148 -17.94 18.78 14.30
C ALA A 148 -19.37 19.05 14.77
N GLY A 149 -19.59 20.20 15.38
CA GLY A 149 -20.93 20.64 15.79
C GLY A 149 -21.86 20.64 14.58
N GLY A 150 -22.81 19.74 14.55
CA GLY A 150 -23.75 19.58 13.44
C GLY A 150 -25.11 20.21 13.76
N ARG A 151 -25.89 20.50 12.73
CA ARG A 151 -27.28 20.94 12.85
C ARG A 151 -28.24 19.79 13.25
N GLY A 152 -27.71 18.64 13.65
CA GLY A 152 -28.47 17.43 13.92
C GLY A 152 -28.94 16.74 12.64
N LEU A 153 -29.91 15.85 12.78
CA LEU A 153 -30.46 15.08 11.66
C LEU A 153 -31.28 15.97 10.72
N THR A 154 -31.13 15.75 9.43
CA THR A 154 -32.01 16.38 8.42
C THR A 154 -33.46 15.90 8.59
N PRO A 155 -34.46 16.64 8.05
CA PRO A 155 -35.86 16.17 8.09
C PRO A 155 -36.06 14.78 7.49
N ALA A 156 -35.33 14.44 6.43
CA ALA A 156 -35.39 13.12 5.80
C ALA A 156 -34.84 12.00 6.72
N GLN A 157 -33.73 12.26 7.39
CA GLN A 157 -33.14 11.31 8.37
C GLN A 157 -34.04 11.13 9.59
N LYS A 158 -34.63 12.22 10.10
CA LYS A 158 -35.61 12.16 11.20
C LYS A 158 -36.81 11.30 10.82
N ARG A 159 -37.37 11.50 9.62
CA ARG A 159 -38.49 10.73 9.09
C ARG A 159 -38.13 9.26 8.94
N ARG A 160 -37.00 8.92 8.34
CA ARG A 160 -36.54 7.52 8.24
C ARG A 160 -36.47 6.85 9.61
N ARG A 161 -35.87 7.53 10.59
CA ARG A 161 -35.75 7.02 11.95
C ARG A 161 -37.13 6.82 12.61
N ALA A 162 -38.05 7.76 12.43
CA ALA A 162 -39.39 7.66 12.95
C ALA A 162 -40.18 6.49 12.33
N ILE A 163 -40.03 6.24 11.04
CA ILE A 163 -40.62 5.09 10.35
C ILE A 163 -40.06 3.78 10.91
N GLY A 164 -38.74 3.65 11.03
CA GLY A 164 -38.11 2.46 11.61
C GLY A 164 -38.61 2.17 13.02
N HIS A 165 -38.66 3.18 13.89
CA HIS A 165 -39.21 3.03 15.22
C HIS A 165 -40.72 2.64 15.21
N GLY A 166 -41.51 3.28 14.33
CA GLY A 166 -42.94 2.94 14.20
C GLY A 166 -43.15 1.49 13.78
N LEU A 167 -42.38 0.99 12.83
CA LEU A 167 -42.45 -0.41 12.40
C LEU A 167 -42.00 -1.37 13.51
N ALA A 168 -40.90 -1.05 14.23
CA ALA A 168 -40.44 -1.86 15.36
C ALA A 168 -41.50 -1.97 16.45
N TYR A 169 -42.18 -0.88 16.81
CA TYR A 169 -43.27 -0.90 17.76
C TYR A 169 -44.52 -1.67 17.27
N ALA A 170 -44.67 -1.77 15.93
CA ALA A 170 -45.72 -2.59 15.32
C ALA A 170 -45.35 -4.08 15.20
N GLY A 171 -44.17 -4.49 15.71
CA GLY A 171 -43.73 -5.89 15.74
C GLY A 171 -42.91 -6.34 14.52
N TYR A 172 -42.52 -5.42 13.65
CA TYR A 172 -41.63 -5.74 12.54
C TYR A 172 -40.16 -5.81 12.98
N ALA A 173 -39.39 -6.73 12.40
CA ALA A 173 -37.95 -6.81 12.55
C ALA A 173 -37.25 -6.13 11.34
N GLU A 174 -36.32 -5.21 11.63
CA GLU A 174 -35.48 -4.63 10.57
C GLU A 174 -34.39 -5.63 10.16
N VAL A 175 -34.25 -5.83 8.87
CA VAL A 175 -33.19 -6.66 8.27
C VAL A 175 -32.33 -5.81 7.34
N LEU A 176 -31.05 -6.13 7.27
CA LEU A 176 -30.12 -5.53 6.33
C LEU A 176 -29.94 -6.50 5.14
N PRO A 177 -30.60 -6.25 3.99
CA PRO A 177 -30.44 -7.11 2.82
C PRO A 177 -29.06 -6.89 2.20
N ALA A 178 -28.51 -7.95 1.61
CA ALA A 178 -27.34 -7.81 0.76
C ALA A 178 -27.69 -6.96 -0.47
N PRO A 179 -26.90 -5.89 -0.77
CA PRO A 179 -27.24 -4.97 -1.86
C PRO A 179 -27.04 -5.59 -3.26
N PHE A 180 -26.26 -6.65 -3.34
CA PHE A 180 -25.97 -7.38 -4.57
C PHE A 180 -26.10 -8.88 -4.34
N VAL A 181 -26.83 -9.54 -5.18
CA VAL A 181 -27.01 -11.00 -5.20
C VAL A 181 -26.77 -11.51 -6.62
N ALA A 182 -26.39 -12.78 -6.78
CA ALA A 182 -26.23 -13.39 -8.09
C ALA A 182 -27.58 -13.42 -8.82
N ASN A 183 -27.55 -13.29 -10.15
CA ASN A 183 -28.78 -13.24 -10.97
C ASN A 183 -29.62 -14.51 -10.89
N ASP A 184 -29.01 -15.63 -10.56
CA ASP A 184 -29.61 -16.95 -10.43
C ASP A 184 -30.02 -17.33 -9.01
N THR A 185 -29.90 -16.40 -8.05
CA THR A 185 -30.22 -16.67 -6.63
C THR A 185 -31.62 -17.23 -6.44
N PHE A 186 -32.63 -16.70 -7.15
CA PHE A 186 -34.01 -17.17 -7.07
C PHE A 186 -34.16 -18.58 -7.65
N ASP A 187 -33.47 -18.87 -8.78
CA ASP A 187 -33.49 -20.18 -9.41
C ASP A 187 -32.86 -21.24 -8.51
N VAL A 188 -31.71 -20.91 -7.88
CA VAL A 188 -30.99 -21.80 -6.93
C VAL A 188 -31.86 -22.12 -5.70
N TRP A 189 -32.61 -21.14 -5.22
CA TRP A 189 -33.46 -21.32 -4.03
C TRP A 189 -34.88 -21.80 -4.33
N GLY A 190 -35.21 -21.96 -5.61
CA GLY A 190 -36.56 -22.38 -6.05
C GLY A 190 -37.66 -21.36 -5.74
N LEU A 191 -37.28 -20.08 -5.67
CA LEU A 191 -38.20 -18.98 -5.43
C LEU A 191 -38.69 -18.39 -6.75
N ASP A 192 -39.98 -18.00 -6.78
CA ASP A 192 -40.52 -17.27 -7.94
C ASP A 192 -39.96 -15.84 -7.95
N LYS A 193 -39.42 -15.43 -9.08
CA LYS A 193 -38.91 -14.06 -9.28
C LYS A 193 -40.00 -13.01 -9.12
N ASP A 194 -41.26 -13.36 -9.40
CA ASP A 194 -42.41 -12.47 -9.28
C ASP A 194 -42.91 -12.34 -7.84
N ASP A 195 -42.61 -13.31 -6.97
CA ASP A 195 -42.93 -13.26 -5.54
C ASP A 195 -41.99 -12.35 -4.72
N ALA A 196 -40.91 -11.90 -5.31
CA ALA A 196 -39.86 -11.10 -4.66
C ALA A 196 -40.12 -9.57 -4.70
N ARG A 197 -41.33 -9.13 -4.87
CA ARG A 197 -41.70 -7.71 -4.94
C ARG A 197 -42.08 -7.13 -3.58
#